data_bd758fd7a1a660c44dfe4e66bfecf323
#
_entry.id   bd758fd7a1a660c44dfe4e66bfecf323
#
_cell.length_a   1.000
_cell.length_b   1.000
_cell.length_c   1.000
_cell.angle_alpha   90.00
_cell.angle_beta   90.00
_cell.angle_gamma   90.00
#
_symmetry.space_group_name_H-M   'P 1'
#
loop_
_entity.id
_entity.type
_entity.pdbx_description
1 polymer ?
#
loop_
_entity_poly.entity_id
_entity_poly.type
_entity_poly.pdbx_seq_one_letter_code
_entity_poly.pdbx_strand_id
1 'polypeptide(L)'
;MLITGMLRTGTGTGTRGPARAATGLATVTLTVTSAMLAVPLSLSLVTPAWADDGQCTFPSTLYAGRPWALQRVNLDELWAQSTGKGVKVAVIDTGVDVKNPQLTKAVDASAGENLLPPKNSKGETIDRGNNQGTTDTVGHGTRVAGIIAARPAKGTGFVGLAPDATIIPIKQNDAEGDGTAETLATAIRHAVDKGAGVINISQDTANAVAPADSLQQAVDYALSRKVVVVASAGNDGLGGNVQITYPASYQGVLAVAASDRNNERASFSQSGEFVGVAAPGVDMISTVPGKGHCSDNGTSFSAPYVAGVAALLKAKYPQWTAQQIVAQIEQTAERTISGHDRLVGWGVVDPVKALTDVDPEHPVETPKPEGGVAKGEAPSVAPLHFGETADERNTRLGTYVVVGGLVVVAGLGGSAVAVRDARRRRGRVTGAGGAGS
;
A
#
# COMPACT_ATOMS: atom_id res chain seq x y z
N MET A 1 20.07 -7.17 48.46
CA MET A 1 20.37 -8.54 48.83
C MET A 1 21.07 -9.18 47.64
N LEU A 2 22.41 -9.24 47.74
CA LEU A 2 23.32 -9.82 46.77
C LEU A 2 23.14 -11.33 46.72
N ILE A 3 23.24 -11.97 45.54
CA ILE A 3 23.93 -13.26 45.39
C ILE A 3 24.51 -13.34 43.97
N THR A 4 25.82 -13.45 43.98
CA THR A 4 26.82 -13.70 42.94
C THR A 4 26.97 -15.21 42.71
N GLY A 5 27.31 -15.63 41.48
CA GLY A 5 27.78 -17.02 41.23
C GLY A 5 28.08 -17.20 39.73
N MET A 6 29.23 -16.90 39.29
CA MET A 6 30.50 -17.62 39.03
C MET A 6 30.44 -18.76 38.00
N LEU A 7 31.10 -18.49 36.90
CA LEU A 7 32.02 -19.26 36.02
C LEU A 7 32.09 -20.78 36.14
N ARG A 8 32.11 -21.45 34.99
CA ARG A 8 33.08 -22.55 34.73
C ARG A 8 33.44 -22.69 33.24
N THR A 9 34.71 -22.53 32.99
CA THR A 9 35.51 -22.85 31.83
C THR A 9 35.73 -24.37 31.71
N GLY A 10 35.81 -24.91 30.50
CA GLY A 10 36.21 -26.27 30.21
C GLY A 10 36.91 -26.36 28.88
N THR A 11 38.25 -26.31 28.92
CA THR A 11 39.19 -26.59 27.83
C THR A 11 39.35 -28.10 27.65
N GLY A 12 39.43 -28.57 26.40
CA GLY A 12 39.77 -29.96 26.06
C GLY A 12 40.44 -30.07 24.69
N THR A 13 41.76 -30.13 24.74
CA THR A 13 42.69 -30.43 23.66
C THR A 13 42.73 -31.93 23.32
N GLY A 14 42.88 -32.32 22.04
CA GLY A 14 43.14 -33.71 21.65
C GLY A 14 43.65 -33.83 20.20
N THR A 15 44.91 -34.10 20.08
CA THR A 15 45.80 -34.20 18.92
C THR A 15 45.77 -35.58 18.19
N ARG A 16 46.38 -35.55 16.95
CA ARG A 16 47.01 -36.63 16.12
C ARG A 16 46.11 -37.28 15.05
N GLY A 17 46.37 -37.19 13.80
CA GLY A 17 47.24 -37.49 12.71
C GLY A 17 47.72 -38.96 12.56
N PRO A 18 48.32 -39.40 11.42
CA PRO A 18 47.92 -39.39 10.00
C PRO A 18 47.97 -40.81 9.36
N ALA A 19 47.44 -41.03 8.17
CA ALA A 19 47.86 -42.20 7.36
C ALA A 19 47.73 -41.92 5.85
N ARG A 20 48.86 -42.16 5.19
CA ARG A 20 49.08 -42.18 3.72
C ARG A 20 48.50 -43.46 3.10
N ALA A 21 48.05 -43.40 1.87
CA ALA A 21 48.33 -44.39 0.85
C ALA A 21 48.13 -43.83 -0.54
N ALA A 22 49.13 -44.09 -1.36
CA ALA A 22 49.30 -43.67 -2.75
C ALA A 22 48.75 -44.73 -3.73
N THR A 23 48.77 -44.33 -4.98
CA THR A 23 48.85 -45.07 -6.26
C THR A 23 47.61 -45.00 -7.13
N GLY A 24 47.78 -44.45 -8.30
CA GLY A 24 47.92 -45.06 -9.58
C GLY A 24 47.58 -44.11 -10.75
N LEU A 25 48.51 -43.84 -11.59
CA LEU A 25 48.43 -43.13 -12.90
C LEU A 25 47.51 -43.83 -13.87
N ALA A 26 46.74 -43.06 -14.65
CA ALA A 26 46.48 -43.33 -16.05
C ALA A 26 46.16 -42.06 -16.78
N THR A 27 47.12 -41.53 -17.50
CA THR A 27 47.01 -40.40 -18.42
C THR A 27 46.40 -40.90 -19.74
N VAL A 28 45.24 -40.32 -20.11
CA VAL A 28 44.72 -40.42 -21.47
C VAL A 28 44.60 -38.95 -21.98
N THR A 29 45.55 -38.62 -22.82
CA THR A 29 45.57 -37.32 -23.56
C THR A 29 44.65 -37.42 -24.74
N LEU A 30 43.49 -36.73 -24.68
CA LEU A 30 42.61 -36.52 -25.83
C LEU A 30 42.72 -35.06 -26.24
N THR A 31 43.48 -34.78 -27.29
CA THR A 31 43.56 -33.47 -27.92
C THR A 31 42.31 -33.18 -28.73
N VAL A 32 41.43 -32.33 -28.21
CA VAL A 32 40.33 -31.76 -28.95
C VAL A 32 40.66 -30.30 -29.28
N THR A 33 40.97 -30.06 -30.54
CA THR A 33 41.12 -28.70 -31.10
C THR A 33 39.74 -28.04 -31.18
N SER A 34 39.46 -27.17 -30.19
CA SER A 34 38.26 -26.31 -30.25
C SER A 34 38.62 -24.97 -30.85
N ALA A 35 38.09 -24.67 -32.02
CA ALA A 35 38.08 -23.35 -32.58
C ALA A 35 37.24 -22.41 -31.70
N MET A 36 37.85 -21.49 -30.98
CA MET A 36 37.19 -20.42 -30.25
C MET A 36 36.68 -19.35 -31.21
N LEU A 37 35.37 -19.34 -31.49
CA LEU A 37 34.70 -18.12 -31.90
C LEU A 37 34.61 -17.17 -30.70
N ALA A 38 35.41 -16.10 -30.75
CA ALA A 38 35.34 -15.01 -29.79
C ALA A 38 34.04 -14.21 -30.05
N VAL A 39 32.99 -14.47 -29.26
CA VAL A 39 31.84 -13.58 -29.16
C VAL A 39 32.20 -12.52 -28.12
N PRO A 40 32.15 -11.21 -28.44
CA PRO A 40 32.40 -10.18 -27.43
C PRO A 40 31.25 -10.21 -26.43
N LEU A 41 31.51 -10.70 -25.23
CA LEU A 41 30.61 -10.61 -24.10
C LEU A 41 30.61 -9.15 -23.62
N SER A 42 29.66 -8.36 -24.12
CA SER A 42 29.38 -7.03 -23.56
C SER A 42 28.90 -7.23 -22.12
N LEU A 43 29.80 -7.12 -21.15
CA LEU A 43 29.44 -6.98 -19.75
C LEU A 43 28.71 -5.63 -19.60
N SER A 44 27.39 -5.66 -19.75
CA SER A 44 26.55 -4.60 -19.23
C SER A 44 26.73 -4.62 -17.70
N LEU A 45 27.48 -3.67 -17.17
CA LEU A 45 27.49 -3.37 -15.75
C LEU A 45 26.04 -3.00 -15.37
N VAL A 46 25.26 -3.98 -14.95
CA VAL A 46 24.02 -3.73 -14.21
C VAL A 46 24.50 -3.15 -12.89
N THR A 47 24.48 -1.83 -12.79
CA THR A 47 24.58 -1.17 -11.49
C THR A 47 23.43 -1.74 -10.65
N PRO A 48 23.71 -2.31 -9.46
CA PRO A 48 22.63 -2.67 -8.56
C PRO A 48 21.82 -1.39 -8.33
N ALA A 49 20.53 -1.40 -8.69
CA ALA A 49 19.60 -0.42 -8.19
C ALA A 49 19.63 -0.59 -6.67
N TRP A 50 20.32 0.31 -6.00
CA TRP A 50 20.20 0.46 -4.58
C TRP A 50 18.70 0.68 -4.35
N ALA A 51 18.02 -0.27 -3.74
CA ALA A 51 16.75 -0.01 -3.13
C ALA A 51 17.02 1.12 -2.13
N ASP A 52 16.53 2.31 -2.47
CA ASP A 52 16.47 3.43 -1.54
C ASP A 52 15.68 2.89 -0.35
N ASP A 53 16.29 2.78 0.81
CA ASP A 53 15.71 2.25 2.04
C ASP A 53 14.68 3.23 2.64
N GLY A 54 13.99 3.96 1.75
CA GLY A 54 12.68 4.56 2.02
C GLY A 54 12.67 5.72 3.01
N GLN A 55 13.81 6.23 3.47
CA GLN A 55 13.80 7.45 4.27
C GLN A 55 13.52 8.65 3.38
N CYS A 56 12.31 9.21 3.57
CA CYS A 56 11.94 10.46 2.92
C CYS A 56 12.86 11.59 3.35
N THR A 57 13.73 12.02 2.44
CA THR A 57 14.55 13.22 2.63
C THR A 57 13.87 14.44 2.02
N PHE A 58 13.93 15.58 2.69
CA PHE A 58 13.36 16.82 2.17
C PHE A 58 14.36 17.98 2.29
N PRO A 59 14.32 18.93 1.32
CA PRO A 59 13.44 18.98 0.15
C PRO A 59 13.71 17.81 -0.82
N SER A 60 12.68 17.40 -1.56
CA SER A 60 12.73 16.27 -2.49
C SER A 60 12.45 16.70 -3.93
N THR A 61 12.47 15.74 -4.85
CA THR A 61 12.09 15.90 -6.25
C THR A 61 10.56 15.89 -6.43
N LEU A 62 10.09 16.49 -7.51
CA LEU A 62 8.67 16.41 -7.87
C LEU A 62 8.35 15.02 -8.44
N TYR A 63 7.30 14.40 -7.94
CA TYR A 63 6.71 13.23 -8.55
C TYR A 63 5.88 13.67 -9.78
N ALA A 64 6.36 13.34 -10.98
CA ALA A 64 5.77 13.85 -12.21
C ALA A 64 4.41 13.23 -12.56
N GLY A 65 4.24 11.93 -12.26
CA GLY A 65 3.03 11.17 -12.56
C GLY A 65 1.85 11.47 -11.63
N ARG A 66 0.68 10.90 -11.96
CA ARG A 66 -0.44 10.82 -11.02
C ARG A 66 -0.21 9.60 -10.12
N PRO A 67 -0.18 9.75 -8.76
CA PRO A 67 -0.06 8.63 -7.83
C PRO A 67 -1.19 7.62 -8.00
N TRP A 68 -0.95 6.36 -7.67
CA TRP A 68 -1.94 5.30 -7.86
C TRP A 68 -3.24 5.54 -7.09
N ALA A 69 -3.14 6.09 -5.87
CA ALA A 69 -4.30 6.41 -5.05
C ALA A 69 -5.22 7.47 -5.70
N LEU A 70 -4.68 8.31 -6.59
CA LEU A 70 -5.45 9.27 -7.39
C LEU A 70 -5.82 8.72 -8.78
N GLN A 71 -5.10 7.72 -9.30
CA GLN A 71 -5.45 7.08 -10.57
C GLN A 71 -6.75 6.28 -10.49
N ARG A 72 -7.07 5.73 -9.31
CA ARG A 72 -8.31 5.00 -9.06
C ARG A 72 -9.54 5.90 -8.92
N VAL A 73 -9.35 7.23 -8.84
CA VAL A 73 -10.41 8.21 -8.68
C VAL A 73 -10.61 8.98 -9.98
N ASN A 74 -11.86 9.06 -10.46
CA ASN A 74 -12.21 10.00 -11.52
C ASN A 74 -12.29 11.42 -10.91
N LEU A 75 -11.15 12.11 -10.87
CA LEU A 75 -11.05 13.43 -10.25
C LEU A 75 -11.95 14.49 -10.92
N ASP A 76 -12.15 14.39 -12.23
CA ASP A 76 -13.00 15.36 -12.96
C ASP A 76 -14.46 15.20 -12.53
N GLU A 77 -14.94 13.98 -12.39
CA GLU A 77 -16.28 13.68 -11.88
C GLU A 77 -16.42 14.08 -10.40
N LEU A 78 -15.41 13.72 -9.57
CA LEU A 78 -15.37 14.08 -8.16
C LEU A 78 -15.47 15.59 -7.96
N TRP A 79 -14.64 16.35 -8.66
CA TRP A 79 -14.58 17.81 -8.51
C TRP A 79 -15.72 18.55 -9.21
N ALA A 80 -16.40 17.92 -10.16
CA ALA A 80 -17.68 18.42 -10.63
C ALA A 80 -18.75 18.42 -9.52
N GLN A 81 -18.61 17.56 -8.51
CA GLN A 81 -19.50 17.51 -7.35
C GLN A 81 -19.07 18.50 -6.26
N SER A 82 -17.78 18.53 -5.93
CA SER A 82 -17.23 19.38 -4.87
C SER A 82 -15.70 19.44 -4.95
N THR A 83 -15.11 20.58 -4.63
CA THR A 83 -13.65 20.77 -4.47
C THR A 83 -13.24 21.00 -3.01
N GLY A 84 -14.20 20.93 -2.07
CA GLY A 84 -13.99 21.22 -0.65
C GLY A 84 -13.95 22.70 -0.33
N LYS A 85 -14.34 23.58 -1.27
CA LYS A 85 -14.30 25.04 -1.10
C LYS A 85 -15.11 25.51 0.10
N GLY A 86 -14.47 26.33 0.94
CA GLY A 86 -15.10 26.91 2.13
C GLY A 86 -15.02 26.04 3.38
N VAL A 87 -14.54 24.80 3.27
CA VAL A 87 -14.34 23.90 4.42
C VAL A 87 -12.92 24.07 4.97
N LYS A 88 -12.82 24.22 6.29
CA LYS A 88 -11.56 24.17 7.01
C LYS A 88 -11.33 22.75 7.55
N VAL A 89 -10.14 22.20 7.29
CA VAL A 89 -9.71 20.89 7.80
C VAL A 89 -8.55 21.12 8.76
N ALA A 90 -8.73 20.79 10.02
CA ALA A 90 -7.62 20.81 10.97
C ALA A 90 -6.75 19.57 10.80
N VAL A 91 -5.45 19.79 10.65
CA VAL A 91 -4.42 18.76 10.66
C VAL A 91 -3.69 18.85 12.00
N ILE A 92 -4.02 17.93 12.90
CA ILE A 92 -3.38 17.81 14.21
C ILE A 92 -2.24 16.80 14.08
N ASP A 93 -1.00 17.31 14.00
CA ASP A 93 0.15 16.52 13.58
C ASP A 93 1.49 17.19 14.01
N THR A 94 2.57 16.96 13.26
CA THR A 94 3.92 17.51 13.46
C THR A 94 4.09 18.95 12.96
N GLY A 95 3.00 19.60 12.54
CA GLY A 95 2.98 20.89 11.86
C GLY A 95 2.82 20.72 10.34
N VAL A 96 2.70 21.85 9.61
CA VAL A 96 2.56 21.84 8.14
C VAL A 96 3.48 22.89 7.54
N ASP A 97 4.48 22.48 6.77
CA ASP A 97 5.41 23.43 6.14
C ASP A 97 4.75 24.17 4.96
N VAL A 98 4.54 25.46 5.13
CA VAL A 98 3.96 26.36 4.10
C VAL A 98 4.95 26.74 2.99
N LYS A 99 6.22 26.36 3.07
CA LYS A 99 7.20 26.58 2.02
C LYS A 99 6.98 25.69 0.81
N ASN A 100 6.29 24.53 1.00
CA ASN A 100 5.91 23.71 -0.14
C ASN A 100 4.91 24.49 -1.03
N PRO A 101 5.21 24.68 -2.34
CA PRO A 101 4.39 25.52 -3.23
C PRO A 101 2.93 25.08 -3.35
N GLN A 102 2.64 23.77 -3.16
CA GLN A 102 1.28 23.25 -3.21
C GLN A 102 0.49 23.52 -1.93
N LEU A 103 1.14 23.87 -0.83
CA LEU A 103 0.52 24.14 0.47
C LEU A 103 0.47 25.62 0.85
N THR A 104 1.33 26.46 0.26
CA THR A 104 1.43 27.90 0.59
C THR A 104 0.07 28.61 0.62
N LYS A 105 -0.82 28.30 -0.34
CA LYS A 105 -2.16 28.88 -0.44
C LYS A 105 -3.26 28.01 0.18
N ALA A 106 -2.92 26.81 0.60
CA ALA A 106 -3.88 25.88 1.19
C ALA A 106 -3.99 26.04 2.71
N VAL A 107 -2.99 26.66 3.36
CA VAL A 107 -2.86 26.72 4.82
C VAL A 107 -3.28 28.11 5.35
N ASP A 108 -4.19 28.11 6.33
CA ASP A 108 -4.54 29.29 7.13
C ASP A 108 -3.63 29.36 8.37
N ALA A 109 -2.48 30.01 8.22
CA ALA A 109 -1.52 30.18 9.31
C ALA A 109 -2.08 30.96 10.51
N SER A 110 -3.09 31.83 10.27
CA SER A 110 -3.69 32.65 11.34
C SER A 110 -4.58 31.84 12.28
N ALA A 111 -5.07 30.69 11.80
CA ALA A 111 -5.85 29.76 12.59
C ALA A 111 -4.99 28.65 13.22
N GLY A 112 -3.73 28.54 12.83
CA GLY A 112 -2.81 27.50 13.28
C GLY A 112 -2.26 27.76 14.67
N GLU A 113 -1.76 26.67 15.31
CA GLU A 113 -1.17 26.71 16.65
C GLU A 113 -0.09 25.66 16.82
N ASN A 114 0.91 25.99 17.66
CA ASN A 114 1.92 25.05 18.15
C ASN A 114 1.70 24.83 19.64
N LEU A 115 1.24 23.66 20.03
CA LEU A 115 0.89 23.30 21.40
C LEU A 115 2.04 22.61 22.17
N LEU A 116 3.19 22.42 21.51
CA LEU A 116 4.32 21.79 22.16
C LEU A 116 5.03 22.74 23.11
N PRO A 117 5.38 22.29 24.32
CA PRO A 117 6.14 23.12 25.26
C PRO A 117 7.55 23.39 24.70
N PRO A 118 8.17 24.54 25.02
CA PRO A 118 9.50 24.88 24.56
C PRO A 118 10.61 23.98 25.13
N LYS A 119 10.27 23.14 26.10
CA LYS A 119 11.17 22.15 26.70
C LYS A 119 10.62 20.76 26.48
N ASN A 120 11.52 19.80 26.18
CA ASN A 120 11.16 18.39 26.13
C ASN A 120 10.97 17.79 27.53
N SER A 121 10.60 16.51 27.57
CA SER A 121 10.42 15.75 28.81
C SER A 121 11.68 15.67 29.68
N LYS A 122 12.88 15.93 29.12
CA LYS A 122 14.17 16.00 29.87
C LYS A 122 14.52 17.39 30.36
N GLY A 123 13.66 18.40 30.09
CA GLY A 123 13.90 19.80 30.47
C GLY A 123 14.83 20.58 29.53
N GLU A 124 15.23 20.00 28.42
CA GLU A 124 16.08 20.63 27.40
C GLU A 124 15.24 21.54 26.50
N THR A 125 15.76 22.73 26.15
CA THR A 125 15.10 23.62 25.20
C THR A 125 15.28 23.08 23.79
N ILE A 126 14.15 22.88 23.08
CA ILE A 126 14.11 22.38 21.70
C ILE A 126 13.45 23.45 20.83
N ASP A 127 13.99 23.62 19.60
CA ASP A 127 13.34 24.45 18.58
C ASP A 127 12.10 23.70 18.05
N ARG A 128 10.94 24.16 18.46
CA ARG A 128 9.63 23.62 18.03
C ARG A 128 9.10 24.29 16.76
N GLY A 129 9.86 25.19 16.18
CA GLY A 129 9.40 26.03 15.08
C GLY A 129 8.54 27.20 15.54
N ASN A 130 7.71 27.73 14.66
CA ASN A 130 6.87 28.90 14.95
C ASN A 130 5.59 28.56 15.74
N ASN A 131 4.97 29.59 16.30
CA ASN A 131 3.76 29.43 17.12
C ASN A 131 2.50 29.10 16.30
N GLN A 132 2.54 29.26 14.97
CA GLN A 132 1.41 29.00 14.08
C GLN A 132 1.36 27.57 13.57
N GLY A 133 2.26 26.67 13.99
CA GLY A 133 2.32 25.30 13.52
C GLY A 133 2.65 25.16 12.02
N THR A 134 3.21 26.24 11.38
CA THR A 134 3.55 26.26 9.96
C THR A 134 4.99 25.91 9.66
N THR A 135 5.65 25.27 10.60
CA THR A 135 6.96 24.63 10.45
C THR A 135 6.85 23.14 10.80
N ASP A 136 7.44 22.31 9.96
CA ASP A 136 7.41 20.84 10.13
C ASP A 136 8.81 20.30 9.87
N THR A 137 9.49 19.87 10.92
CA THR A 137 10.84 19.28 10.85
C THR A 137 10.81 17.77 10.69
N VAL A 138 9.66 17.14 10.91
CA VAL A 138 9.41 15.70 10.76
C VAL A 138 8.93 15.37 9.35
N GLY A 139 8.13 16.29 8.77
CA GLY A 139 7.55 16.15 7.44
C GLY A 139 6.26 15.34 7.40
N HIS A 140 5.82 14.77 8.53
CA HIS A 140 4.63 13.91 8.56
C HIS A 140 3.35 14.74 8.36
N GLY A 141 3.14 15.81 9.13
CA GLY A 141 1.95 16.65 8.99
C GLY A 141 1.88 17.38 7.63
N THR A 142 3.04 17.72 7.04
CA THR A 142 3.10 18.27 5.68
C THR A 142 2.60 17.27 4.64
N ARG A 143 2.93 15.98 4.77
CA ARG A 143 2.41 14.90 3.92
C ARG A 143 0.91 14.72 4.10
N VAL A 144 0.47 14.68 5.35
CA VAL A 144 -0.97 14.58 5.72
C VAL A 144 -1.76 15.74 5.08
N ALA A 145 -1.32 16.97 5.25
CA ALA A 145 -1.97 18.14 4.67
C ALA A 145 -2.00 18.09 3.13
N GLY A 146 -0.95 17.55 2.50
CA GLY A 146 -0.87 17.41 1.06
C GLY A 146 -1.93 16.46 0.50
N ILE A 147 -2.16 15.29 1.12
CA ILE A 147 -3.21 14.35 0.70
C ILE A 147 -4.59 15.01 0.75
N ILE A 148 -4.85 15.86 1.75
CA ILE A 148 -6.12 16.55 1.88
C ILE A 148 -6.27 17.65 0.83
N ALA A 149 -5.32 18.61 0.76
CA ALA A 149 -5.58 19.90 0.12
C ALA A 149 -4.41 20.47 -0.70
N ALA A 150 -3.42 19.67 -1.13
CA ALA A 150 -2.38 20.14 -2.03
C ALA A 150 -2.99 20.75 -3.28
N ARG A 151 -2.61 22.01 -3.61
CA ARG A 151 -3.08 22.72 -4.80
C ARG A 151 -2.48 22.10 -6.06
N PRO A 152 -3.18 22.13 -7.21
CA PRO A 152 -2.60 21.74 -8.48
C PRO A 152 -1.33 22.56 -8.78
N ALA A 153 -0.29 21.90 -9.28
CA ALA A 153 0.99 22.53 -9.62
C ALA A 153 1.55 22.00 -10.94
N LYS A 154 2.35 22.82 -11.62
CA LYS A 154 3.04 22.40 -12.85
C LYS A 154 4.13 21.37 -12.53
N GLY A 155 4.28 20.37 -13.39
CA GLY A 155 5.34 19.36 -13.29
C GLY A 155 5.04 18.20 -12.36
N THR A 156 3.82 18.11 -11.81
CA THR A 156 3.37 16.99 -11.00
C THR A 156 1.92 16.64 -11.32
N GLY A 157 1.59 15.34 -11.24
CA GLY A 157 0.21 14.86 -11.25
C GLY A 157 -0.36 14.66 -9.85
N PHE A 158 0.42 14.96 -8.80
CA PHE A 158 -0.07 14.90 -7.42
C PHE A 158 -0.89 16.14 -7.08
N VAL A 159 -2.01 15.92 -6.41
CA VAL A 159 -2.93 16.94 -5.90
C VAL A 159 -3.70 16.37 -4.71
N GLY A 160 -4.16 17.22 -3.81
CA GLY A 160 -5.03 16.81 -2.71
C GLY A 160 -6.46 16.49 -3.19
N LEU A 161 -7.17 15.64 -2.47
CA LEU A 161 -8.54 15.26 -2.82
C LEU A 161 -9.53 16.43 -2.77
N ALA A 162 -9.36 17.32 -1.79
CA ALA A 162 -10.17 18.53 -1.60
C ALA A 162 -9.30 19.78 -1.86
N PRO A 163 -8.92 20.05 -3.13
CA PRO A 163 -7.90 21.05 -3.45
C PRO A 163 -8.31 22.48 -3.12
N ASP A 164 -9.57 22.77 -2.84
CA ASP A 164 -10.04 24.10 -2.40
C ASP A 164 -10.37 24.19 -0.92
N ALA A 165 -10.18 23.10 -0.15
CA ALA A 165 -10.25 23.14 1.30
C ALA A 165 -9.09 23.97 1.89
N THR A 166 -9.28 24.47 3.10
CA THR A 166 -8.27 25.24 3.84
C THR A 166 -7.77 24.44 5.03
N ILE A 167 -6.46 24.30 5.17
CA ILE A 167 -5.83 23.57 6.27
C ILE A 167 -5.62 24.51 7.47
N ILE A 168 -6.03 24.06 8.66
CA ILE A 168 -5.61 24.65 9.95
C ILE A 168 -4.46 23.79 10.48
N PRO A 169 -3.21 24.26 10.51
CA PRO A 169 -2.09 23.49 10.98
C PRO A 169 -2.02 23.55 12.50
N ILE A 170 -2.08 22.40 13.18
CA ILE A 170 -1.96 22.31 14.64
C ILE A 170 -0.83 21.35 14.96
N LYS A 171 0.28 21.92 15.44
CA LYS A 171 1.44 21.13 15.85
C LYS A 171 1.23 20.65 17.28
N GLN A 172 1.04 19.35 17.41
CA GLN A 172 0.77 18.69 18.69
C GLN A 172 1.78 17.57 18.99
N ASN A 173 2.54 17.16 17.97
CA ASN A 173 3.55 16.11 18.08
C ASN A 173 4.84 16.51 17.36
N ASP A 174 5.94 15.82 17.66
CA ASP A 174 7.25 15.97 17.02
C ASP A 174 8.00 14.65 16.89
N ALA A 175 9.26 14.70 16.48
CA ALA A 175 10.11 13.52 16.32
C ALA A 175 10.40 12.79 17.64
N GLU A 176 10.34 13.51 18.75
CA GLU A 176 10.58 13.00 20.10
C GLU A 176 9.33 12.35 20.72
N GLY A 177 8.16 12.54 20.11
CA GLY A 177 6.90 12.01 20.59
C GLY A 177 6.38 12.76 21.83
N ASP A 178 6.71 14.05 21.96
CA ASP A 178 6.36 14.86 23.16
C ASP A 178 4.87 15.26 23.24
N GLY A 179 4.02 14.78 22.31
CA GLY A 179 2.56 14.96 22.38
C GLY A 179 1.91 14.15 23.50
N THR A 180 0.90 14.73 24.15
CA THR A 180 0.11 14.06 25.20
C THR A 180 -1.37 14.02 24.87
N ALA A 181 -2.16 13.19 25.59
CA ALA A 181 -3.61 13.16 25.44
C ALA A 181 -4.25 14.53 25.76
N GLU A 182 -3.70 15.29 26.72
CA GLU A 182 -4.16 16.63 27.09
C GLU A 182 -3.87 17.65 26.00
N THR A 183 -2.67 17.61 25.40
CA THR A 183 -2.36 18.50 24.28
C THR A 183 -3.20 18.15 23.04
N LEU A 184 -3.51 16.87 22.81
CA LEU A 184 -4.43 16.44 21.76
C LEU A 184 -5.87 16.92 22.03
N ALA A 185 -6.35 16.82 23.28
CA ALA A 185 -7.66 17.36 23.67
C ALA A 185 -7.73 18.89 23.45
N THR A 186 -6.65 19.61 23.76
CA THR A 186 -6.53 21.05 23.52
C THR A 186 -6.53 21.34 22.01
N ALA A 187 -5.81 20.57 21.23
CA ALA A 187 -5.76 20.68 19.77
C ALA A 187 -7.14 20.52 19.12
N ILE A 188 -7.91 19.52 19.56
CA ILE A 188 -9.27 19.28 19.08
C ILE A 188 -10.18 20.48 19.39
N ARG A 189 -10.15 21.01 20.61
CA ARG A 189 -10.95 22.19 20.98
C ARG A 189 -10.55 23.40 20.18
N HIS A 190 -9.24 23.67 20.04
CA HIS A 190 -8.73 24.77 19.19
C HIS A 190 -9.23 24.63 17.74
N ALA A 191 -9.15 23.45 17.15
CA ALA A 191 -9.65 23.19 15.81
C ALA A 191 -11.13 23.59 15.64
N VAL A 192 -11.98 23.18 16.60
CA VAL A 192 -13.41 23.53 16.62
C VAL A 192 -13.60 25.04 16.74
N ASP A 193 -12.88 25.70 17.65
CA ASP A 193 -13.00 27.14 17.91
C ASP A 193 -12.51 27.98 16.72
N LYS A 194 -11.61 27.45 15.89
CA LYS A 194 -11.15 28.05 14.61
C LYS A 194 -12.05 27.72 13.43
N GLY A 195 -13.15 26.99 13.68
CA GLY A 195 -14.18 26.71 12.68
C GLY A 195 -13.83 25.55 11.74
N ALA A 196 -13.06 24.57 12.19
CA ALA A 196 -12.86 23.35 11.45
C ALA A 196 -14.20 22.63 11.21
N GLY A 197 -14.45 22.20 9.97
CA GLY A 197 -15.55 21.31 9.62
C GLY A 197 -15.16 19.84 9.69
N VAL A 198 -13.84 19.58 9.56
CA VAL A 198 -13.22 18.26 9.64
C VAL A 198 -11.95 18.37 10.47
N ILE A 199 -11.69 17.39 11.31
CA ILE A 199 -10.43 17.22 12.05
C ILE A 199 -9.80 15.92 11.59
N ASN A 200 -8.54 15.96 11.16
CA ASN A 200 -7.70 14.81 10.85
C ASN A 200 -6.67 14.61 11.96
N ILE A 201 -6.62 13.40 12.51
CA ILE A 201 -5.66 12.97 13.52
C ILE A 201 -4.94 11.74 12.99
N SER A 202 -3.70 11.95 12.51
CA SER A 202 -2.88 10.89 11.89
C SER A 202 -1.83 10.34 12.86
N GLN A 203 -2.16 10.28 14.12
CA GLN A 203 -1.33 9.73 15.19
C GLN A 203 -2.20 8.91 16.13
N ASP A 204 -1.61 7.93 16.78
CA ASP A 204 -2.28 7.07 17.74
C ASP A 204 -1.58 7.07 19.09
N THR A 205 -2.31 6.67 20.11
CA THR A 205 -1.74 6.31 21.40
C THR A 205 -1.52 4.80 21.39
N ALA A 206 -0.30 4.37 21.16
CA ALA A 206 0.10 2.97 21.00
C ALA A 206 -0.09 2.09 22.26
N ASN A 207 -0.90 2.48 23.24
CA ASN A 207 -1.10 1.73 24.47
C ASN A 207 -2.58 1.53 24.76
N ALA A 208 -2.95 0.29 25.07
CA ALA A 208 -4.29 -0.19 25.41
C ALA A 208 -4.93 0.45 26.66
N VAL A 209 -4.34 1.50 27.22
CA VAL A 209 -4.91 2.26 28.33
C VAL A 209 -5.74 3.39 27.75
N ALA A 210 -7.04 3.39 28.03
CA ALA A 210 -7.91 4.50 27.65
C ALA A 210 -7.30 5.83 28.15
N PRO A 211 -7.13 6.83 27.27
CA PRO A 211 -6.61 8.13 27.68
C PRO A 211 -7.56 8.80 28.67
N ALA A 212 -7.05 9.85 29.32
CA ALA A 212 -7.83 10.66 30.27
C ALA A 212 -9.16 11.13 29.67
N ASP A 213 -10.19 11.28 30.49
CA ASP A 213 -11.53 11.75 30.16
C ASP A 213 -11.55 13.04 29.33
N SER A 214 -10.51 13.88 29.45
CA SER A 214 -10.34 15.13 28.73
C SER A 214 -10.33 14.96 27.21
N LEU A 215 -9.73 13.87 26.70
CA LEU A 215 -9.67 13.59 25.26
C LEU A 215 -11.06 13.16 24.73
N GLN A 216 -11.75 12.27 25.46
CA GLN A 216 -13.12 11.89 25.12
C GLN A 216 -14.02 13.11 25.07
N GLN A 217 -13.98 13.98 26.10
CA GLN A 217 -14.78 15.21 26.16
C GLN A 217 -14.46 16.18 25.01
N ALA A 218 -13.21 16.24 24.54
CA ALA A 218 -12.84 17.07 23.42
C ALA A 218 -13.42 16.51 22.09
N VAL A 219 -13.42 15.18 21.92
CA VAL A 219 -14.08 14.52 20.80
C VAL A 219 -15.59 14.77 20.82
N ASP A 220 -16.25 14.57 21.96
CA ASP A 220 -17.68 14.81 22.13
C ASP A 220 -18.04 16.28 21.83
N TYR A 221 -17.18 17.22 22.26
CA TYR A 221 -17.34 18.62 21.91
C TYR A 221 -17.29 18.85 20.41
N ALA A 222 -16.30 18.26 19.70
CA ALA A 222 -16.20 18.39 18.23
C ALA A 222 -17.46 17.82 17.53
N LEU A 223 -17.90 16.64 17.91
CA LEU A 223 -19.09 15.99 17.35
C LEU A 223 -20.36 16.82 17.59
N SER A 224 -20.53 17.40 18.79
CA SER A 224 -21.65 18.28 19.14
C SER A 224 -21.71 19.55 18.28
N ARG A 225 -20.56 19.97 17.72
CA ARG A 225 -20.43 21.11 16.80
C ARG A 225 -20.52 20.69 15.32
N LYS A 226 -20.92 19.46 15.04
CA LYS A 226 -21.02 18.87 13.69
C LYS A 226 -19.67 18.78 12.96
N VAL A 227 -18.58 18.72 13.72
CA VAL A 227 -17.23 18.54 13.16
C VAL A 227 -16.97 17.05 12.98
N VAL A 228 -16.58 16.65 11.78
CA VAL A 228 -16.21 15.26 11.48
C VAL A 228 -14.80 15.02 12.04
N VAL A 229 -14.65 14.00 12.87
CA VAL A 229 -13.35 13.58 13.40
C VAL A 229 -12.92 12.30 12.70
N VAL A 230 -11.79 12.36 12.00
CA VAL A 230 -11.18 11.23 11.27
C VAL A 230 -9.86 10.90 11.95
N ALA A 231 -9.65 9.64 12.28
CA ALA A 231 -8.42 9.20 12.93
C ALA A 231 -7.84 7.93 12.29
N SER A 232 -6.51 7.83 12.29
CA SER A 232 -5.81 6.61 11.87
C SER A 232 -6.07 5.45 12.82
N ALA A 233 -6.28 4.24 12.29
CA ALA A 233 -6.53 3.06 13.10
C ALA A 233 -5.31 2.53 13.84
N GLY A 234 -4.08 2.93 13.43
CA GLY A 234 -2.82 2.47 13.99
C GLY A 234 -2.06 1.50 13.10
N ASN A 235 -0.76 1.33 13.36
CA ASN A 235 0.15 0.59 12.49
C ASN A 235 0.76 -0.67 13.12
N ASP A 236 0.29 -1.10 14.30
CA ASP A 236 0.81 -2.24 15.05
C ASP A 236 0.08 -3.56 14.76
N GLY A 237 -0.63 -3.65 13.62
CA GLY A 237 -1.45 -4.80 13.25
C GLY A 237 -0.69 -6.02 12.73
N LEU A 238 0.64 -5.99 12.66
CA LEU A 238 1.46 -7.14 12.26
C LEU A 238 1.27 -8.32 13.23
N GLY A 239 1.17 -9.52 12.67
CA GLY A 239 0.99 -10.73 13.49
C GLY A 239 -0.41 -10.90 14.07
N GLY A 240 -1.42 -10.12 13.63
CA GLY A 240 -2.80 -10.22 14.11
C GLY A 240 -3.01 -9.60 15.48
N ASN A 241 -2.08 -8.75 15.94
CA ASN A 241 -2.21 -8.02 17.18
C ASN A 241 -3.36 -7.01 17.04
N VAL A 242 -4.38 -7.15 17.89
CA VAL A 242 -5.53 -6.23 17.93
C VAL A 242 -5.36 -5.33 19.14
N GLN A 243 -4.93 -4.10 18.91
CA GLN A 243 -4.85 -3.08 19.94
C GLN A 243 -5.92 -2.03 19.72
N ILE A 244 -6.51 -1.57 20.80
CA ILE A 244 -7.42 -0.44 20.76
C ILE A 244 -6.59 0.84 20.75
N THR A 245 -6.79 1.68 19.73
CA THR A 245 -6.10 2.94 19.55
C THR A 245 -7.04 4.12 19.79
N TYR A 246 -6.51 5.19 20.38
CA TYR A 246 -7.29 6.41 20.63
C TYR A 246 -6.66 7.60 19.90
N PRO A 247 -7.50 8.52 19.35
CA PRO A 247 -8.95 8.63 19.51
C PRO A 247 -9.79 7.76 18.57
N ALA A 248 -9.18 6.92 17.71
CA ALA A 248 -9.88 6.15 16.69
C ALA A 248 -11.04 5.29 17.23
N SER A 249 -10.89 4.74 18.45
CA SER A 249 -11.91 3.88 19.06
C SER A 249 -13.01 4.62 19.80
N TYR A 250 -13.00 5.94 19.86
CA TYR A 250 -14.10 6.67 20.44
C TYR A 250 -15.32 6.68 19.54
N GLN A 251 -16.49 6.54 20.13
CA GLN A 251 -17.76 6.56 19.38
C GLN A 251 -17.91 7.88 18.60
N GLY A 252 -18.27 7.78 17.32
CA GLY A 252 -18.45 8.91 16.43
C GLY A 252 -17.19 9.39 15.72
N VAL A 253 -16.01 8.86 16.07
CA VAL A 253 -14.78 9.04 15.31
C VAL A 253 -14.75 8.06 14.14
N LEU A 254 -14.45 8.53 12.94
CA LEU A 254 -14.25 7.67 11.78
C LEU A 254 -12.81 7.13 11.80
N ALA A 255 -12.65 5.90 12.29
CA ALA A 255 -11.39 5.20 12.30
C ALA A 255 -11.05 4.65 10.91
N VAL A 256 -9.84 4.93 10.42
CA VAL A 256 -9.43 4.59 9.06
C VAL A 256 -8.27 3.60 9.06
N ALA A 257 -8.51 2.41 8.52
CA ALA A 257 -7.49 1.40 8.23
C ALA A 257 -6.78 1.68 6.91
N ALA A 258 -5.59 1.11 6.73
CA ALA A 258 -4.84 1.21 5.48
C ALA A 258 -5.17 0.04 4.54
N SER A 259 -5.45 0.35 3.28
CA SER A 259 -5.54 -0.62 2.18
C SER A 259 -4.42 -0.43 1.17
N ASP A 260 -4.12 -1.50 0.45
CA ASP A 260 -3.24 -1.50 -0.71
C ASP A 260 -3.98 -1.23 -2.03
N ARG A 261 -3.31 -1.44 -3.17
CA ARG A 261 -3.86 -1.25 -4.52
C ARG A 261 -4.97 -2.24 -4.88
N ASN A 262 -5.04 -3.37 -4.19
CA ASN A 262 -6.03 -4.43 -4.42
C ASN A 262 -7.25 -4.31 -3.51
N ASN A 263 -7.36 -3.23 -2.74
CA ASN A 263 -8.35 -3.03 -1.69
C ASN A 263 -8.23 -4.03 -0.53
N GLU A 264 -7.07 -4.67 -0.37
CA GLU A 264 -6.77 -5.54 0.76
C GLU A 264 -6.19 -4.71 1.92
N ARG A 265 -6.48 -5.13 3.16
CA ARG A 265 -5.90 -4.50 4.35
C ARG A 265 -4.37 -4.60 4.29
N ALA A 266 -3.68 -3.49 4.45
CA ALA A 266 -2.22 -3.48 4.60
C ALA A 266 -1.83 -4.26 5.87
N SER A 267 -0.79 -5.10 5.78
CA SER A 267 -0.40 -6.02 6.87
C SER A 267 -0.11 -5.33 8.20
N PHE A 268 0.40 -4.11 8.16
CA PHE A 268 0.69 -3.30 9.35
C PHE A 268 -0.55 -2.63 9.95
N SER A 269 -1.63 -2.46 9.18
CA SER A 269 -2.82 -1.74 9.65
C SER A 269 -3.47 -2.44 10.83
N GLN A 270 -3.83 -1.70 11.87
CA GLN A 270 -4.68 -2.21 12.94
C GLN A 270 -6.04 -2.66 12.41
N SER A 271 -6.66 -3.57 13.13
CA SER A 271 -7.97 -4.13 12.84
C SER A 271 -8.81 -4.21 14.12
N GLY A 272 -10.11 -4.19 13.99
CA GLY A 272 -11.03 -4.29 15.12
C GLY A 272 -12.42 -3.78 14.76
N GLU A 273 -13.37 -3.98 15.67
CA GLU A 273 -14.76 -3.51 15.50
C GLU A 273 -14.86 -1.98 15.41
N PHE A 274 -13.85 -1.26 15.87
CA PHE A 274 -13.79 0.20 15.81
C PHE A 274 -13.44 0.76 14.44
N VAL A 275 -12.90 -0.04 13.53
CA VAL A 275 -12.54 0.41 12.17
C VAL A 275 -13.81 0.73 11.40
N GLY A 276 -13.99 1.99 10.99
CA GLY A 276 -15.13 2.40 10.19
C GLY A 276 -14.97 2.09 8.71
N VAL A 277 -13.84 2.49 8.13
CA VAL A 277 -13.51 2.24 6.70
C VAL A 277 -12.01 2.00 6.53
N ALA A 278 -11.63 1.54 5.34
CA ALA A 278 -10.24 1.56 4.88
C ALA A 278 -10.06 2.56 3.73
N ALA A 279 -8.83 3.01 3.53
CA ALA A 279 -8.46 3.86 2.41
C ALA A 279 -7.01 3.60 1.99
N PRO A 280 -6.56 4.04 0.78
CA PRO A 280 -5.18 3.91 0.35
C PRO A 280 -4.18 4.36 1.42
N GLY A 281 -3.24 3.47 1.78
CA GLY A 281 -2.25 3.71 2.83
C GLY A 281 -0.89 3.07 2.55
N VAL A 282 -0.71 2.50 1.36
CA VAL A 282 0.55 1.88 0.92
C VAL A 282 1.08 2.64 -0.29
N ASP A 283 2.38 2.90 -0.34
CA ASP A 283 3.05 3.67 -1.41
C ASP A 283 2.38 5.04 -1.67
N MET A 284 2.00 5.72 -0.60
CA MET A 284 1.31 7.01 -0.68
C MET A 284 2.28 8.14 -0.99
N ILE A 285 2.13 8.73 -2.16
CA ILE A 285 2.89 9.92 -2.56
C ILE A 285 2.23 11.16 -1.96
N SER A 286 3.04 12.04 -1.33
CA SER A 286 2.57 13.34 -0.86
C SER A 286 3.67 14.39 -0.78
N THR A 287 3.26 15.66 -0.53
CA THR A 287 4.13 16.81 -0.35
C THR A 287 5.05 16.66 0.85
N VAL A 288 6.27 17.21 0.75
CA VAL A 288 7.23 17.24 1.86
C VAL A 288 7.67 18.68 2.15
N PRO A 289 8.27 18.96 3.32
CA PRO A 289 8.78 20.28 3.66
C PRO A 289 9.70 20.85 2.58
N GLY A 290 9.60 22.15 2.35
CA GLY A 290 10.34 22.90 1.33
C GLY A 290 9.76 22.71 -0.06
N LYS A 291 9.90 21.57 -0.68
CA LYS A 291 9.33 21.23 -2.00
C LYS A 291 9.43 19.73 -2.29
N GLY A 292 8.70 19.29 -3.30
CA GLY A 292 8.75 17.90 -3.79
C GLY A 292 7.81 16.96 -3.06
N HIS A 293 8.00 15.68 -3.31
CA HIS A 293 7.14 14.59 -2.80
C HIS A 293 8.00 13.42 -2.34
N CYS A 294 7.44 12.64 -1.41
CA CYS A 294 7.96 11.32 -1.05
C CYS A 294 6.84 10.29 -1.05
N SER A 295 7.23 9.02 -1.12
CA SER A 295 6.36 7.87 -0.85
C SER A 295 6.46 7.47 0.61
N ASP A 296 5.35 7.00 1.19
CA ASP A 296 5.34 6.42 2.53
C ASP A 296 4.15 5.47 2.73
N ASN A 297 4.16 4.72 3.84
CA ASN A 297 3.13 3.74 4.21
C ASN A 297 2.59 4.06 5.60
N GLY A 298 1.30 3.86 5.81
CA GLY A 298 0.69 4.03 7.12
C GLY A 298 -0.80 4.37 7.07
N THR A 299 -1.52 4.01 8.11
CA THR A 299 -2.88 4.48 8.36
C THR A 299 -2.93 6.00 8.51
N SER A 300 -1.79 6.62 8.87
CA SER A 300 -1.59 8.07 8.92
C SER A 300 -1.76 8.76 7.56
N PHE A 301 -1.67 8.02 6.45
CA PHE A 301 -1.89 8.53 5.09
C PHE A 301 -3.25 8.12 4.54
N SER A 302 -3.88 7.10 5.12
CA SER A 302 -5.26 6.71 4.83
C SER A 302 -6.27 7.68 5.46
N ALA A 303 -6.06 8.10 6.70
CA ALA A 303 -6.93 9.04 7.40
C ALA A 303 -7.09 10.37 6.65
N PRO A 304 -6.04 11.06 6.17
CA PRO A 304 -6.20 12.30 5.41
C PRO A 304 -6.88 12.12 4.06
N TYR A 305 -6.77 10.94 3.43
CA TYR A 305 -7.55 10.63 2.24
C TYR A 305 -9.06 10.69 2.55
N VAL A 306 -9.49 10.06 3.64
CA VAL A 306 -10.87 10.09 4.10
C VAL A 306 -11.29 11.47 4.60
N ALA A 307 -10.41 12.20 5.29
CA ALA A 307 -10.66 13.58 5.69
C ALA A 307 -10.88 14.50 4.48
N GLY A 308 -10.19 14.25 3.37
CA GLY A 308 -10.43 14.93 2.09
C GLY A 308 -11.85 14.64 1.56
N VAL A 309 -12.29 13.39 1.56
CA VAL A 309 -13.66 13.02 1.16
C VAL A 309 -14.70 13.65 2.08
N ALA A 310 -14.46 13.64 3.40
CA ALA A 310 -15.33 14.31 4.36
C ALA A 310 -15.43 15.83 4.10
N ALA A 311 -14.32 16.47 3.72
CA ALA A 311 -14.31 17.88 3.36
C ALA A 311 -15.12 18.17 2.08
N LEU A 312 -15.04 17.30 1.08
CA LEU A 312 -15.85 17.39 -0.14
C LEU A 312 -17.35 17.28 0.18
N LEU A 313 -17.74 16.30 0.98
CA LEU A 313 -19.13 16.13 1.43
C LEU A 313 -19.62 17.31 2.26
N LYS A 314 -18.80 17.81 3.19
CA LYS A 314 -19.14 18.94 4.04
C LYS A 314 -19.33 20.22 3.24
N ALA A 315 -18.55 20.43 2.17
CA ALA A 315 -18.71 21.56 1.26
C ALA A 315 -20.02 21.45 0.44
N LYS A 316 -20.38 20.24 0.02
CA LYS A 316 -21.59 19.97 -0.76
C LYS A 316 -22.85 20.00 0.10
N TYR A 317 -22.75 19.47 1.35
CA TYR A 317 -23.86 19.34 2.29
C TYR A 317 -23.54 19.97 3.65
N PRO A 318 -23.44 21.31 3.74
CA PRO A 318 -22.96 21.99 4.96
C PRO A 318 -23.89 21.80 6.17
N GLN A 319 -25.16 21.41 5.94
CA GLN A 319 -26.14 21.19 6.99
C GLN A 319 -26.03 19.81 7.63
N TRP A 320 -25.39 18.86 6.97
CA TRP A 320 -25.27 17.50 7.48
C TRP A 320 -24.48 17.44 8.78
N THR A 321 -24.92 16.58 9.66
CA THR A 321 -24.22 16.26 10.91
C THR A 321 -22.91 15.50 10.61
N ALA A 322 -22.02 15.43 11.58
CA ALA A 322 -20.84 14.58 11.48
C ALA A 322 -21.21 13.12 11.22
N GLN A 323 -22.24 12.62 11.93
CA GLN A 323 -22.72 11.24 11.78
C GLN A 323 -23.22 10.95 10.37
N GLN A 324 -23.99 11.85 9.75
CA GLN A 324 -24.48 11.69 8.39
C GLN A 324 -23.35 11.66 7.36
N ILE A 325 -22.31 12.51 7.53
CA ILE A 325 -21.12 12.48 6.68
C ILE A 325 -20.39 11.13 6.81
N VAL A 326 -20.17 10.68 8.05
CA VAL A 326 -19.51 9.40 8.35
C VAL A 326 -20.32 8.25 7.75
N ALA A 327 -21.62 8.18 8.06
CA ALA A 327 -22.49 7.11 7.57
C ALA A 327 -22.57 7.07 6.03
N GLN A 328 -22.53 8.22 5.35
CA GLN A 328 -22.49 8.28 3.89
C GLN A 328 -21.17 7.68 3.33
N ILE A 329 -20.03 8.02 3.93
CA ILE A 329 -18.73 7.45 3.54
C ILE A 329 -18.72 5.94 3.74
N GLU A 330 -19.23 5.47 4.88
CA GLU A 330 -19.32 4.05 5.21
C GLU A 330 -20.30 3.30 4.31
N GLN A 331 -21.47 3.89 4.00
CA GLN A 331 -22.50 3.27 3.15
C GLN A 331 -22.01 3.06 1.72
N THR A 332 -21.24 3.98 1.18
CA THR A 332 -20.79 3.98 -0.23
C THR A 332 -19.42 3.35 -0.44
N ALA A 333 -18.77 2.88 0.62
CA ALA A 333 -17.49 2.19 0.55
C ALA A 333 -17.59 0.89 -0.27
N GLU A 334 -16.53 0.56 -1.03
CA GLU A 334 -16.44 -0.68 -1.80
C GLU A 334 -16.26 -1.87 -0.86
N ARG A 335 -17.18 -2.83 -0.93
CA ARG A 335 -17.25 -3.99 -0.02
C ARG A 335 -17.01 -5.28 -0.75
N THR A 336 -16.36 -6.22 -0.06
CA THR A 336 -16.27 -7.63 -0.49
C THR A 336 -17.26 -8.53 0.23
N ILE A 337 -17.81 -8.06 1.36
CA ILE A 337 -18.86 -8.72 2.15
C ILE A 337 -20.03 -7.77 2.39
N SER A 338 -21.20 -8.33 2.69
CA SER A 338 -22.43 -7.54 2.86
C SER A 338 -22.55 -6.93 4.26
N GLY A 339 -21.55 -6.27 4.77
CA GLY A 339 -21.64 -5.69 6.11
C GLY A 339 -20.32 -5.16 6.60
N HIS A 340 -20.24 -4.88 7.89
CA HIS A 340 -19.04 -4.44 8.54
C HIS A 340 -18.02 -5.60 8.68
N ASP A 341 -16.75 -5.32 8.41
CA ASP A 341 -15.60 -6.20 8.54
C ASP A 341 -14.58 -5.61 9.50
N ARG A 342 -13.97 -6.44 10.33
CA ARG A 342 -12.96 -5.98 11.30
C ARG A 342 -11.65 -5.49 10.68
N LEU A 343 -11.39 -5.83 9.41
CA LEU A 343 -10.14 -5.54 8.71
C LEU A 343 -10.21 -4.21 7.93
N VAL A 344 -11.34 -3.96 7.28
CA VAL A 344 -11.57 -2.81 6.40
C VAL A 344 -12.82 -2.00 6.76
N GLY A 345 -13.47 -2.30 7.88
CA GLY A 345 -14.70 -1.64 8.29
C GLY A 345 -15.85 -1.92 7.34
N TRP A 346 -16.57 -0.89 6.91
CA TRP A 346 -17.62 -0.97 5.89
C TRP A 346 -17.07 -1.10 4.47
N GLY A 347 -15.76 -1.14 4.27
CA GLY A 347 -15.08 -1.31 3.00
C GLY A 347 -14.04 -0.25 2.71
N VAL A 348 -13.51 -0.25 1.49
CA VAL A 348 -12.54 0.75 1.03
C VAL A 348 -13.27 1.95 0.44
N VAL A 349 -12.95 3.15 0.90
CA VAL A 349 -13.63 4.39 0.51
C VAL A 349 -13.58 4.61 -1.00
N ASP A 350 -14.76 4.85 -1.60
CA ASP A 350 -14.94 5.33 -2.96
C ASP A 350 -15.33 6.82 -2.92
N PRO A 351 -14.41 7.74 -3.23
CA PRO A 351 -14.70 9.18 -3.17
C PRO A 351 -15.79 9.63 -4.13
N VAL A 352 -15.91 8.99 -5.30
CA VAL A 352 -16.90 9.37 -6.31
C VAL A 352 -18.29 8.93 -5.85
N LYS A 353 -18.45 7.66 -5.46
CA LYS A 353 -19.74 7.16 -4.93
C LYS A 353 -20.18 7.94 -3.69
N ALA A 354 -19.26 8.29 -2.80
CA ALA A 354 -19.61 9.07 -1.61
C ALA A 354 -20.32 10.39 -1.96
N LEU A 355 -19.99 11.00 -3.12
CA LEU A 355 -20.57 12.26 -3.55
C LEU A 355 -21.70 12.12 -4.60
N THR A 356 -21.80 11.00 -5.29
CA THR A 356 -22.78 10.79 -6.37
C THR A 356 -23.95 9.90 -5.97
N ASP A 357 -23.70 8.87 -5.14
CA ASP A 357 -24.75 7.97 -4.63
C ASP A 357 -25.32 8.53 -3.32
N VAL A 358 -26.09 9.59 -3.44
CA VAL A 358 -26.58 10.39 -2.32
C VAL A 358 -28.05 10.69 -2.49
N ASP A 359 -28.85 10.45 -1.44
CA ASP A 359 -30.17 11.04 -1.28
C ASP A 359 -30.07 12.26 -0.34
N PRO A 360 -30.08 13.51 -0.86
CA PRO A 360 -29.88 14.69 -0.03
C PRO A 360 -31.05 14.97 0.91
N GLU A 361 -32.27 14.46 0.59
CA GLU A 361 -33.49 14.66 1.38
C GLU A 361 -33.54 13.66 2.53
N HIS A 362 -32.96 12.46 2.33
CA HIS A 362 -32.92 11.39 3.32
C HIS A 362 -31.45 10.91 3.52
N PRO A 363 -30.59 11.72 4.16
CA PRO A 363 -29.21 11.34 4.37
C PRO A 363 -29.10 10.06 5.21
N VAL A 364 -28.06 9.27 4.94
CA VAL A 364 -27.79 8.05 5.69
C VAL A 364 -27.46 8.42 7.15
N GLU A 365 -28.19 7.84 8.09
CA GLU A 365 -27.92 8.01 9.53
C GLU A 365 -27.06 6.88 10.09
N THR A 366 -27.20 5.69 9.51
CA THR A 366 -26.42 4.49 9.90
C THR A 366 -26.23 3.64 8.65
N PRO A 367 -25.01 3.20 8.37
CA PRO A 367 -24.76 2.34 7.22
C PRO A 367 -25.48 1.01 7.38
N LYS A 368 -25.96 0.48 6.26
CA LYS A 368 -26.71 -0.77 6.22
C LYS A 368 -25.90 -1.81 5.44
N PRO A 369 -25.97 -3.08 5.86
CA PRO A 369 -25.51 -4.16 5.02
C PRO A 369 -26.17 -4.06 3.64
N GLU A 370 -25.43 -4.31 2.58
CA GLU A 370 -26.03 -4.43 1.26
C GLU A 370 -27.11 -5.51 1.34
N GLY A 371 -28.31 -5.19 0.86
CA GLY A 371 -29.43 -6.14 0.82
C GLY A 371 -28.93 -7.38 0.12
N GLY A 372 -29.01 -8.52 0.79
CA GLY A 372 -28.43 -9.77 0.33
C GLY A 372 -28.78 -9.95 -1.14
N VAL A 373 -27.75 -10.20 -1.95
CA VAL A 373 -27.92 -10.60 -3.34
C VAL A 373 -29.10 -11.55 -3.36
N ALA A 374 -30.18 -11.16 -4.05
CA ALA A 374 -31.30 -12.07 -4.26
C ALA A 374 -30.64 -13.40 -4.60
N LYS A 375 -30.96 -14.47 -3.86
CA LYS A 375 -30.37 -15.79 -4.09
C LYS A 375 -30.72 -16.14 -5.54
N GLY A 376 -29.88 -15.64 -6.45
CA GLY A 376 -29.78 -16.16 -7.78
C GLY A 376 -29.45 -17.62 -7.59
N GLU A 377 -30.14 -18.49 -8.29
CA GLU A 377 -29.83 -19.89 -8.37
C GLU A 377 -28.31 -20.01 -8.43
N ALA A 378 -27.71 -20.67 -7.45
CA ALA A 378 -26.25 -20.81 -7.41
C ALA A 378 -25.81 -21.29 -8.79
N PRO A 379 -24.86 -20.61 -9.46
CA PRO A 379 -24.43 -21.04 -10.76
C PRO A 379 -24.09 -22.51 -10.67
N SER A 380 -24.72 -23.35 -11.51
CA SER A 380 -24.46 -24.78 -11.52
C SER A 380 -22.96 -24.91 -11.77
N VAL A 381 -22.23 -25.34 -10.77
CA VAL A 381 -20.80 -25.57 -10.88
C VAL A 381 -20.64 -26.61 -11.97
N ALA A 382 -20.11 -26.23 -13.12
CA ALA A 382 -19.75 -27.19 -14.16
C ALA A 382 -18.80 -28.21 -13.48
N PRO A 383 -19.12 -29.51 -13.54
CA PRO A 383 -18.28 -30.51 -12.90
C PRO A 383 -16.85 -30.35 -13.48
N LEU A 384 -15.90 -30.14 -12.60
CA LEU A 384 -14.48 -30.16 -12.97
C LEU A 384 -14.20 -31.59 -13.48
N HIS A 385 -14.05 -31.75 -14.79
CA HIS A 385 -13.56 -32.99 -15.36
C HIS A 385 -12.07 -33.13 -15.04
N PHE A 386 -11.76 -33.85 -13.95
CA PHE A 386 -10.40 -34.33 -13.72
C PHE A 386 -10.16 -35.53 -14.63
N GLY A 387 -9.60 -35.29 -15.79
CA GLY A 387 -9.28 -36.33 -16.73
C GLY A 387 -9.30 -35.82 -18.17
N GLU A 388 -8.71 -36.61 -19.06
CA GLU A 388 -8.67 -36.31 -20.48
C GLU A 388 -10.08 -36.37 -21.08
N THR A 389 -10.49 -35.32 -21.76
CA THR A 389 -11.77 -35.29 -22.47
C THR A 389 -11.78 -36.28 -23.64
N ALA A 390 -12.97 -36.70 -24.08
CA ALA A 390 -13.09 -37.58 -25.25
C ALA A 390 -12.40 -37.01 -26.50
N ASP A 391 -12.45 -35.71 -26.68
CA ASP A 391 -11.81 -35.02 -27.83
C ASP A 391 -10.29 -34.97 -27.73
N GLU A 392 -9.75 -34.72 -26.51
CA GLU A 392 -8.30 -34.78 -26.28
C GLU A 392 -7.74 -36.19 -26.50
N ARG A 393 -8.47 -37.22 -26.00
CA ARG A 393 -8.12 -38.62 -26.20
C ARG A 393 -8.13 -38.98 -27.69
N ASN A 394 -9.17 -38.58 -28.43
CA ASN A 394 -9.29 -38.83 -29.88
C ASN A 394 -8.18 -38.11 -30.65
N THR A 395 -7.88 -36.85 -30.28
CA THR A 395 -6.77 -36.11 -30.91
C THR A 395 -5.42 -36.78 -30.63
N ARG A 396 -5.17 -37.23 -29.41
CA ARG A 396 -3.95 -37.95 -29.06
C ARG A 396 -3.84 -39.29 -29.83
N LEU A 397 -4.92 -40.07 -29.87
CA LEU A 397 -4.95 -41.32 -30.62
C LEU A 397 -4.75 -41.07 -32.13
N GLY A 398 -5.40 -40.05 -32.70
CA GLY A 398 -5.20 -39.63 -34.05
C GLY A 398 -3.75 -39.25 -34.35
N THR A 399 -3.11 -38.54 -33.47
CA THR A 399 -1.70 -38.16 -33.58
C THR A 399 -0.80 -39.41 -33.61
N TYR A 400 -1.05 -40.39 -32.70
CA TYR A 400 -0.27 -41.62 -32.70
C TYR A 400 -0.45 -42.43 -33.94
N VAL A 401 -1.65 -42.51 -34.53
CA VAL A 401 -1.92 -43.20 -35.79
C VAL A 401 -1.17 -42.54 -36.97
N VAL A 402 -1.19 -41.22 -37.03
CA VAL A 402 -0.48 -40.45 -38.06
C VAL A 402 1.05 -40.65 -37.97
N VAL A 403 1.60 -40.46 -36.77
CA VAL A 403 3.04 -40.62 -36.53
C VAL A 403 3.48 -42.04 -36.78
N GLY A 404 2.71 -43.05 -36.27
CA GLY A 404 2.99 -44.45 -36.52
C GLY A 404 2.93 -44.78 -38.02
N GLY A 405 1.95 -44.27 -38.73
CA GLY A 405 1.84 -44.42 -40.20
C GLY A 405 3.04 -43.82 -40.96
N LEU A 406 3.50 -42.65 -40.57
CA LEU A 406 4.69 -42.03 -41.17
C LEU A 406 5.96 -42.84 -40.94
N VAL A 407 6.13 -43.41 -39.73
CA VAL A 407 7.28 -44.27 -39.38
C VAL A 407 7.27 -45.54 -40.26
N VAL A 408 6.09 -46.18 -40.39
CA VAL A 408 5.94 -47.36 -41.24
C VAL A 408 6.26 -47.07 -42.73
N VAL A 409 5.73 -45.96 -43.25
CA VAL A 409 6.02 -45.53 -44.63
C VAL A 409 7.51 -45.23 -44.83
N ALA A 410 8.13 -44.52 -43.89
CA ALA A 410 9.58 -44.23 -43.95
C ALA A 410 10.40 -45.53 -43.84
N GLY A 411 9.98 -46.48 -42.99
CA GLY A 411 10.63 -47.79 -42.85
C GLY A 411 10.54 -48.64 -44.16
N LEU A 412 9.35 -48.68 -44.75
CA LEU A 412 9.15 -49.37 -46.01
C LEU A 412 9.92 -48.72 -47.19
N GLY A 413 9.88 -47.37 -47.28
CA GLY A 413 10.64 -46.59 -48.25
C GLY A 413 12.14 -46.80 -48.10
N GLY A 414 12.66 -46.70 -46.88
CA GLY A 414 14.07 -46.96 -46.56
C GLY A 414 14.51 -48.36 -46.87
N SER A 415 13.67 -49.40 -46.59
CA SER A 415 13.93 -50.79 -46.90
C SER A 415 13.96 -51.03 -48.38
N ALA A 416 13.02 -50.44 -49.15
CA ALA A 416 13.00 -50.56 -50.62
C ALA A 416 14.26 -49.91 -51.25
N VAL A 417 14.72 -48.78 -50.77
CA VAL A 417 15.96 -48.13 -51.22
C VAL A 417 17.17 -48.99 -50.87
N ALA A 418 17.26 -49.52 -49.67
CA ALA A 418 18.37 -50.41 -49.26
C ALA A 418 18.43 -51.71 -50.07
N VAL A 419 17.29 -52.36 -50.36
CA VAL A 419 17.23 -53.54 -51.25
C VAL A 419 17.64 -53.18 -52.65
N ARG A 420 17.20 -52.05 -53.17
CA ARG A 420 17.57 -51.58 -54.50
C ARG A 420 19.08 -51.30 -54.63
N ASP A 421 19.66 -50.67 -53.60
CA ASP A 421 21.10 -50.40 -53.57
C ASP A 421 21.92 -51.70 -53.43
N ALA A 422 21.48 -52.61 -52.59
CA ALA A 422 22.10 -53.93 -52.45
C ALA A 422 22.05 -54.74 -53.75
N ARG A 423 20.94 -54.68 -54.49
CA ARG A 423 20.82 -55.30 -55.81
C ARG A 423 21.75 -54.65 -56.82
N ARG A 424 21.88 -53.34 -56.82
CA ARG A 424 22.82 -52.60 -57.71
C ARG A 424 24.30 -52.95 -57.41
N ARG A 425 24.66 -53.11 -56.18
CA ARG A 425 26.03 -53.54 -55.79
C ARG A 425 26.32 -54.97 -56.22
N ARG A 426 25.38 -55.89 -56.11
CA ARG A 426 25.56 -57.30 -56.55
C ARG A 426 25.68 -57.37 -58.13
N GLY A 427 24.96 -56.55 -58.85
CA GLY A 427 25.08 -56.50 -60.32
C GLY A 427 26.42 -55.95 -60.87
N ARG A 428 27.15 -55.12 -60.01
CA ARG A 428 28.49 -54.64 -60.36
C ARG A 428 29.62 -55.64 -60.13
N VAL A 429 29.41 -56.60 -59.18
CA VAL A 429 30.43 -57.60 -58.88
C VAL A 429 30.42 -58.73 -59.95
N THR A 430 29.31 -59.00 -60.64
CA THR A 430 29.22 -60.03 -61.73
C THR A 430 29.62 -59.57 -63.08
N GLY A 431 29.86 -58.23 -63.33
CA GLY A 431 30.25 -57.68 -64.64
C GLY A 431 31.77 -57.49 -64.82
N ALA A 432 32.61 -57.80 -63.82
CA ALA A 432 34.06 -57.60 -63.86
C ALA A 432 34.89 -58.88 -64.14
N GLY A 433 34.27 -59.96 -64.64
CA GLY A 433 34.96 -61.24 -64.85
C GLY A 433 34.71 -61.71 -66.28
N GLY A 434 35.25 -61.00 -67.31
CA GLY A 434 35.11 -61.49 -68.69
C GLY A 434 35.77 -60.56 -69.69
N ALA A 435 37.08 -60.42 -69.66
CA ALA A 435 37.89 -60.02 -70.81
C ALA A 435 39.37 -60.32 -70.46
N GLY A 436 39.89 -61.41 -71.02
CA GLY A 436 41.29 -61.80 -70.89
C GLY A 436 41.54 -63.19 -71.47
N SER A 437 41.55 -63.31 -72.78
CA SER A 437 42.43 -64.22 -73.50
C SER A 437 42.54 -63.75 -74.93
#